data_efa1abf4ba4843a5be235693404f049d
#
_entry.id   efa1abf4ba4843a5be235693404f049d
#
_cell.length_a   1.000
_cell.length_b   1.000
_cell.length_c   1.000
_cell.angle_alpha   90.00
_cell.angle_beta   90.00
_cell.angle_gamma   90.00
#
_symmetry.space_group_name_H-M   'P 1'
#
loop_
_entity.id
_entity.type
_entity.pdbx_description
1 polymer ?
#
loop_
_entity_poly.entity_id
_entity_poly.type
_entity_poly.pdbx_seq_one_letter_code
_entity_poly.pdbx_strand_id
1 'polypeptide(L)'
;MTLKQLFFKTHLTYKLYLYYNLYIRHKCFVDRSRYSQWGEDLSIIEFFREKKNGVYFDVGCFHPLMYSNTCLLFKNGWNGINIDINPTSIDLFNIMRPNDLNLCTTINENEKEFKVYFDHPFSPMNTLDQTFYDSFKSEFFKEVSFKTIKSKSIDEILKLSKFKDVDFLNIDVEGKDLSILTQLVPYKLKPTLISIETHNVDGTKTRDCDKINDYLKNYQFNAYKRVGPSTLFSK
;
A
#
# COMPACT_ATOMS: atom_id res chain seq x y z
N MET A 1 -20.05 -8.68 23.54
CA MET A 1 -19.66 -9.09 22.18
C MET A 1 -20.18 -8.03 21.23
N THR A 2 -19.28 -7.32 20.57
CA THR A 2 -19.68 -6.25 19.62
C THR A 2 -20.24 -6.87 18.33
N LEU A 3 -21.11 -6.15 17.62
CA LEU A 3 -21.65 -6.55 16.30
C LEU A 3 -20.52 -6.92 15.32
N LYS A 4 -19.37 -6.23 15.40
CA LYS A 4 -18.16 -6.52 14.61
C LYS A 4 -17.59 -7.91 14.90
N GLN A 5 -17.52 -8.34 16.16
CA GLN A 5 -17.01 -9.66 16.53
C GLN A 5 -17.90 -10.79 16.01
N LEU A 6 -19.20 -10.53 15.78
CA LEU A 6 -20.13 -11.49 15.21
C LEU A 6 -19.80 -11.81 13.74
N PHE A 7 -19.40 -10.81 12.96
CA PHE A 7 -19.06 -10.98 11.54
C PHE A 7 -17.81 -11.84 11.31
N PHE A 8 -16.89 -11.89 12.26
CA PHE A 8 -15.67 -12.69 12.14
C PHE A 8 -15.82 -14.14 12.66
N LYS A 9 -17.02 -14.55 13.09
CA LYS A 9 -17.24 -15.89 13.66
C LYS A 9 -17.35 -17.00 12.62
N THR A 10 -17.89 -16.72 11.44
CA THR A 10 -18.05 -17.73 10.39
C THR A 10 -17.52 -17.19 9.07
N HIS A 11 -17.09 -18.09 8.19
CA HIS A 11 -16.62 -17.72 6.85
C HIS A 11 -17.71 -16.96 6.04
N LEU A 12 -18.97 -17.35 6.18
CA LEU A 12 -20.08 -16.71 5.46
C LEU A 12 -20.30 -15.26 5.95
N THR A 13 -20.38 -15.05 7.25
CA THR A 13 -20.58 -13.70 7.83
C THR A 13 -19.39 -12.79 7.53
N TYR A 14 -18.17 -13.31 7.56
CA TYR A 14 -16.97 -12.58 7.17
C TYR A 14 -17.04 -12.15 5.70
N LYS A 15 -17.39 -13.06 4.77
CA LYS A 15 -17.54 -12.75 3.35
C LYS A 15 -18.62 -11.68 3.11
N LEU A 16 -19.77 -11.78 3.76
CA LEU A 16 -20.81 -10.75 3.70
C LEU A 16 -20.31 -9.39 4.19
N TYR A 17 -19.49 -9.39 5.23
CA TYR A 17 -18.90 -8.15 5.74
C TYR A 17 -17.90 -7.51 4.78
N LEU A 18 -17.09 -8.30 4.05
CA LEU A 18 -16.21 -7.79 2.99
C LEU A 18 -17.02 -7.12 1.86
N TYR A 19 -18.09 -7.76 1.39
CA TYR A 19 -18.98 -7.18 0.38
C TYR A 19 -19.69 -5.92 0.89
N TYR A 20 -20.17 -5.93 2.12
CA TYR A 20 -20.73 -4.74 2.77
C TYR A 20 -19.69 -3.60 2.82
N ASN A 21 -18.44 -3.90 3.16
CA ASN A 21 -17.37 -2.91 3.23
C ASN A 21 -17.10 -2.29 1.86
N LEU A 22 -16.96 -3.10 0.81
CA LEU A 22 -16.68 -2.63 -0.55
C LEU A 22 -17.82 -1.81 -1.16
N TYR A 23 -19.05 -2.32 -1.07
CA TYR A 23 -20.13 -1.83 -1.93
C TYR A 23 -21.20 -1.00 -1.19
N ILE A 24 -21.25 -1.06 0.15
CA ILE A 24 -22.26 -0.35 0.93
C ILE A 24 -21.61 0.71 1.83
N ARG A 25 -20.72 0.28 2.72
CA ARG A 25 -20.07 1.19 3.69
C ARG A 25 -19.26 2.28 3.01
N HIS A 26 -18.53 1.93 1.97
CA HIS A 26 -17.68 2.84 1.19
C HIS A 26 -18.27 3.17 -0.17
N LYS A 27 -19.61 3.09 -0.34
CA LYS A 27 -20.29 3.43 -1.57
C LYS A 27 -19.87 4.79 -2.14
N CYS A 28 -19.59 5.75 -1.25
CA CYS A 28 -19.09 7.06 -1.67
C CYS A 28 -17.73 7.02 -2.39
N PHE A 29 -16.98 5.90 -2.34
CA PHE A 29 -15.72 5.69 -3.05
C PHE A 29 -15.87 4.89 -4.34
N VAL A 30 -17.04 4.32 -4.64
CA VAL A 30 -17.22 3.45 -5.83
C VAL A 30 -17.19 4.27 -7.12
N ASP A 31 -17.78 5.45 -7.11
CA ASP A 31 -17.90 6.34 -8.28
C ASP A 31 -17.38 7.75 -7.98
N ARG A 32 -16.10 7.86 -7.73
CA ARG A 32 -15.42 9.13 -7.52
C ARG A 32 -14.44 9.43 -8.65
N SER A 33 -14.18 10.71 -8.86
CA SER A 33 -13.08 11.17 -9.71
C SER A 33 -11.69 10.98 -9.07
N ARG A 34 -11.64 10.70 -7.75
CA ARG A 34 -10.43 10.57 -6.94
C ARG A 34 -10.61 9.52 -5.85
N TYR A 35 -9.64 8.64 -5.66
CA TYR A 35 -9.63 7.55 -4.67
C TYR A 35 -8.54 7.69 -3.63
N SER A 36 -7.43 8.33 -3.94
CA SER A 36 -6.36 8.62 -2.99
C SER A 36 -6.77 9.64 -1.94
N GLN A 37 -6.00 9.74 -0.87
CA GLN A 37 -6.30 10.64 0.25
C GLN A 37 -6.12 12.11 -0.13
N TRP A 38 -5.06 12.45 -0.84
CA TRP A 38 -4.66 13.82 -1.15
C TRP A 38 -4.76 14.18 -2.64
N GLY A 39 -5.07 13.21 -3.51
CA GLY A 39 -5.15 13.40 -4.96
C GLY A 39 -3.90 12.93 -5.71
N GLU A 40 -3.11 12.07 -5.09
CA GLU A 40 -1.95 11.41 -5.70
C GLU A 40 -2.35 10.68 -6.97
N ASP A 41 -3.47 9.93 -6.92
CA ASP A 41 -4.01 9.17 -8.04
C ASP A 41 -4.32 10.02 -9.28
N LEU A 42 -4.75 11.28 -9.10
CA LEU A 42 -4.95 12.21 -10.21
C LEU A 42 -3.63 12.59 -10.88
N SER A 43 -2.58 12.83 -10.09
CA SER A 43 -1.25 13.15 -10.60
C SER A 43 -0.59 11.96 -11.27
N ILE A 44 -0.83 10.75 -10.75
CA ILE A 44 -0.35 9.49 -11.32
C ILE A 44 -1.03 9.23 -12.67
N ILE A 45 -2.35 9.37 -12.77
CA ILE A 45 -3.10 9.23 -14.03
C ILE A 45 -2.67 10.28 -15.06
N GLU A 46 -2.44 11.52 -14.63
CA GLU A 46 -1.94 12.58 -15.51
C GLU A 46 -0.56 12.22 -16.09
N PHE A 47 0.34 11.70 -15.28
CA PHE A 47 1.66 11.25 -15.72
C PHE A 47 1.57 10.15 -16.78
N PHE A 48 0.66 9.19 -16.59
CA PHE A 48 0.46 8.05 -17.49
C PHE A 48 -0.64 8.24 -18.55
N ARG A 49 -1.11 9.46 -18.81
CA ARG A 49 -2.25 9.75 -19.71
C ARG A 49 -2.15 9.10 -21.08
N GLU A 50 -0.94 8.97 -21.63
CA GLU A 50 -0.70 8.38 -22.96
C GLU A 50 -0.56 6.85 -22.90
N LYS A 51 -0.49 6.26 -21.69
CA LYS A 51 -0.28 4.82 -21.51
C LYS A 51 -1.58 4.13 -21.13
N LYS A 52 -2.18 3.41 -22.08
CA LYS A 52 -3.47 2.73 -21.88
C LYS A 52 -3.42 1.55 -20.91
N ASN A 53 -2.31 0.81 -20.89
CA ASN A 53 -2.12 -0.38 -20.07
C ASN A 53 -0.76 -0.32 -19.40
N GLY A 54 -0.68 -0.79 -18.17
CA GLY A 54 0.57 -0.86 -17.43
C GLY A 54 0.46 -1.76 -16.22
N VAL A 55 1.56 -1.85 -15.49
CA VAL A 55 1.67 -2.65 -14.28
C VAL A 55 2.06 -1.77 -13.12
N TYR A 56 1.26 -1.82 -12.06
CA TYR A 56 1.61 -1.19 -10.80
C TYR A 56 2.10 -2.22 -9.76
N PHE A 57 2.92 -1.74 -8.83
CA PHE A 57 3.29 -2.47 -7.63
C PHE A 57 2.97 -1.58 -6.42
N ASP A 58 2.01 -2.02 -5.61
CA ASP A 58 1.43 -1.28 -4.49
C ASP A 58 1.81 -1.96 -3.18
N VAL A 59 2.70 -1.34 -2.42
CA VAL A 59 3.19 -1.83 -1.13
C VAL A 59 2.61 -1.00 0.00
N GLY A 60 1.84 -1.65 0.89
CA GLY A 60 0.95 -0.98 1.84
C GLY A 60 -0.37 -0.60 1.19
N CYS A 61 -0.95 -1.51 0.40
CA CYS A 61 -2.08 -1.20 -0.48
C CYS A 61 -3.42 -0.92 0.26
N PHE A 62 -3.52 -1.23 1.53
CA PHE A 62 -4.61 -0.98 2.47
C PHE A 62 -6.01 -1.37 1.98
N HIS A 63 -6.59 -0.64 1.03
CA HIS A 63 -7.96 -0.86 0.57
C HIS A 63 -8.09 -0.60 -0.95
N PRO A 64 -8.78 -1.44 -1.72
CA PRO A 64 -8.82 -1.32 -3.19
C PRO A 64 -9.53 -0.07 -3.73
N LEU A 65 -10.30 0.64 -2.88
CA LEU A 65 -11.02 1.87 -3.23
C LEU A 65 -10.64 3.07 -2.38
N MET A 66 -10.60 2.90 -1.04
CA MET A 66 -10.40 4.00 -0.09
C MET A 66 -8.91 4.26 0.09
N TYR A 67 -8.49 5.50 -0.07
CA TYR A 67 -7.07 5.93 0.04
C TYR A 67 -6.13 5.18 -0.90
N SER A 68 -6.64 4.76 -2.07
CA SER A 68 -5.87 3.96 -3.00
C SER A 68 -5.24 4.81 -4.10
N ASN A 69 -3.92 4.80 -4.16
CA ASN A 69 -3.14 5.47 -5.20
C ASN A 69 -3.21 4.73 -6.56
N THR A 70 -3.60 3.46 -6.54
CA THR A 70 -3.66 2.58 -7.72
C THR A 70 -5.07 2.34 -8.26
N CYS A 71 -6.13 2.83 -7.58
CA CYS A 71 -7.51 2.55 -7.98
C CYS A 71 -7.86 3.12 -9.36
N LEU A 72 -7.45 4.35 -9.69
CA LEU A 72 -7.69 4.93 -11.01
C LEU A 72 -6.93 4.20 -12.11
N LEU A 73 -5.70 3.76 -11.87
CA LEU A 73 -4.94 2.91 -12.80
C LEU A 73 -5.70 1.60 -13.07
N PHE A 74 -6.13 0.91 -12.02
CA PHE A 74 -6.92 -0.32 -12.14
C PHE A 74 -8.22 -0.10 -12.95
N LYS A 75 -8.96 0.98 -12.68
CA LYS A 75 -10.18 1.34 -13.44
C LYS A 75 -9.89 1.62 -14.92
N ASN A 76 -8.68 2.06 -15.24
CA ASN A 76 -8.22 2.28 -16.60
C ASN A 76 -7.58 1.04 -17.25
N GLY A 77 -7.81 -0.15 -16.67
CA GLY A 77 -7.39 -1.43 -17.27
C GLY A 77 -5.98 -1.89 -16.92
N TRP A 78 -5.30 -1.20 -15.99
CA TRP A 78 -4.03 -1.67 -15.45
C TRP A 78 -4.24 -2.87 -14.51
N ASN A 79 -3.20 -3.68 -14.37
CA ASN A 79 -3.13 -4.74 -13.36
C ASN A 79 -1.85 -4.58 -12.55
N GLY A 80 -1.73 -5.36 -11.46
CA GLY A 80 -0.51 -5.23 -10.69
C GLY A 80 -0.34 -6.24 -9.57
N ILE A 81 0.56 -5.85 -8.67
CA ILE A 81 0.90 -6.58 -7.45
C ILE A 81 0.50 -5.69 -6.28
N ASN A 82 -0.30 -6.24 -5.38
CA ASN A 82 -0.75 -5.55 -4.16
C ASN A 82 -0.21 -6.32 -2.95
N ILE A 83 0.48 -5.62 -2.06
CA ILE A 83 1.07 -6.19 -0.84
C ILE A 83 0.57 -5.41 0.36
N ASP A 84 0.12 -6.15 1.37
CA ASP A 84 -0.25 -5.59 2.66
C ASP A 84 0.01 -6.62 3.77
N ILE A 85 0.30 -6.15 4.97
CA ILE A 85 0.44 -6.98 6.15
C ILE A 85 -0.90 -7.40 6.76
N ASN A 86 -1.98 -6.77 6.31
CA ASN A 86 -3.33 -7.00 6.81
C ASN A 86 -4.08 -8.00 5.90
N PRO A 87 -4.42 -9.20 6.41
CA PRO A 87 -5.13 -10.20 5.63
C PRO A 87 -6.51 -9.70 5.14
N THR A 88 -7.18 -8.84 5.92
CA THR A 88 -8.49 -8.30 5.51
C THR A 88 -8.37 -7.36 4.30
N SER A 89 -7.30 -6.56 4.23
CA SER A 89 -6.98 -5.75 3.06
C SER A 89 -6.84 -6.65 1.83
N ILE A 90 -6.04 -7.69 1.92
CA ILE A 90 -5.81 -8.62 0.79
C ILE A 90 -7.09 -9.36 0.38
N ASP A 91 -7.95 -9.73 1.33
CA ASP A 91 -9.25 -10.33 1.00
C ASP A 91 -10.16 -9.38 0.22
N LEU A 92 -10.14 -8.07 0.53
CA LEU A 92 -10.85 -7.05 -0.25
C LEU A 92 -10.28 -6.92 -1.67
N PHE A 93 -8.95 -6.93 -1.82
CA PHE A 93 -8.31 -6.93 -3.14
C PHE A 93 -8.63 -8.19 -3.95
N ASN A 94 -8.66 -9.37 -3.33
CA ASN A 94 -9.03 -10.63 -3.99
C ASN A 94 -10.46 -10.60 -4.55
N ILE A 95 -11.38 -9.90 -3.88
CA ILE A 95 -12.74 -9.72 -4.38
C ILE A 95 -12.77 -8.72 -5.53
N MET A 96 -12.11 -7.58 -5.41
CA MET A 96 -12.26 -6.47 -6.34
C MET A 96 -11.29 -6.53 -7.52
N ARG A 97 -10.06 -7.04 -7.30
CA ARG A 97 -8.98 -7.12 -8.29
C ARG A 97 -8.46 -8.56 -8.41
N PRO A 98 -9.32 -9.53 -8.81
CA PRO A 98 -8.97 -10.96 -8.79
C PRO A 98 -7.88 -11.35 -9.81
N ASN A 99 -7.61 -10.50 -10.79
CA ASN A 99 -6.55 -10.69 -11.79
C ASN A 99 -5.19 -10.14 -11.37
N ASP A 100 -5.12 -9.42 -10.26
CA ASP A 100 -3.88 -8.95 -9.66
C ASP A 100 -3.25 -10.06 -8.81
N LEU A 101 -1.97 -9.90 -8.52
CA LEU A 101 -1.30 -10.71 -7.50
C LEU A 101 -1.46 -10.01 -6.14
N ASN A 102 -2.30 -10.55 -5.27
CA ASN A 102 -2.59 -9.98 -3.96
C ASN A 102 -1.94 -10.82 -2.87
N LEU A 103 -1.02 -10.27 -2.10
CA LEU A 103 -0.21 -11.02 -1.12
C LEU A 103 -0.29 -10.39 0.28
N CYS A 104 -0.71 -11.20 1.24
CA CYS A 104 -0.60 -10.84 2.66
C CYS A 104 0.82 -11.15 3.15
N THR A 105 1.71 -10.17 3.06
CA THR A 105 3.14 -10.32 3.37
C THR A 105 3.79 -8.95 3.57
N THR A 106 5.03 -8.94 4.04
CA THR A 106 5.94 -7.79 3.92
C THR A 106 7.14 -8.19 3.05
N ILE A 107 7.94 -7.21 2.64
CA ILE A 107 9.13 -7.44 1.83
C ILE A 107 10.36 -7.40 2.73
N ASN A 108 11.08 -8.52 2.80
CA ASN A 108 12.38 -8.59 3.45
C ASN A 108 13.19 -9.77 2.94
N GLU A 109 14.48 -9.53 2.65
CA GLU A 109 15.41 -10.54 2.12
C GLU A 109 16.00 -11.43 3.23
N ASN A 110 16.18 -10.88 4.43
CA ASN A 110 16.97 -11.51 5.50
C ASN A 110 16.10 -12.05 6.64
N GLU A 111 15.09 -11.31 7.05
CA GLU A 111 14.23 -11.66 8.17
C GLU A 111 12.93 -12.27 7.65
N LYS A 112 12.57 -13.45 8.15
CA LYS A 112 11.44 -14.21 7.61
C LYS A 112 10.12 -14.02 8.35
N GLU A 113 10.15 -13.48 9.57
CA GLU A 113 8.96 -13.30 10.40
C GLU A 113 8.98 -11.95 11.10
N PHE A 114 7.85 -11.25 11.05
CA PHE A 114 7.65 -9.94 11.66
C PHE A 114 6.45 -9.93 12.59
N LYS A 115 6.57 -9.22 13.70
CA LYS A 115 5.42 -8.87 14.54
C LYS A 115 4.68 -7.71 13.91
N VAL A 116 3.38 -7.88 13.75
CA VAL A 116 2.48 -6.83 13.26
C VAL A 116 1.64 -6.32 14.42
N TYR A 117 1.59 -5.03 14.57
CA TYR A 117 0.77 -4.34 15.55
C TYR A 117 -0.56 -3.96 14.90
N PHE A 118 -1.65 -4.55 15.38
CA PHE A 118 -3.01 -4.31 14.89
C PHE A 118 -3.83 -3.53 15.89
N ASP A 119 -4.44 -2.45 15.44
CA ASP A 119 -5.53 -1.78 16.14
C ASP A 119 -6.85 -2.53 15.88
N HIS A 120 -7.24 -2.65 14.61
CA HIS A 120 -8.38 -3.45 14.18
C HIS A 120 -8.24 -3.85 12.69
N PRO A 121 -9.06 -4.82 12.21
CA PRO A 121 -8.94 -5.37 10.85
C PRO A 121 -8.99 -4.37 9.69
N PHE A 122 -9.51 -3.17 9.91
CA PHE A 122 -9.62 -2.11 8.89
C PHE A 122 -8.87 -0.83 9.29
N SER A 123 -7.90 -0.92 10.19
CA SER A 123 -7.08 0.23 10.54
C SER A 123 -6.01 0.47 9.48
N PRO A 124 -5.85 1.69 8.98
CA PRO A 124 -4.70 2.07 8.18
C PRO A 124 -3.41 2.14 9.00
N MET A 125 -3.52 2.17 10.33
CA MET A 125 -2.41 2.32 11.28
C MET A 125 -1.73 0.98 11.65
N ASN A 126 -2.07 -0.13 10.99
CA ASN A 126 -1.40 -1.40 11.22
C ASN A 126 0.05 -1.30 10.73
N THR A 127 1.02 -1.58 11.61
CA THR A 127 2.43 -1.32 11.33
C THR A 127 3.34 -2.44 11.82
N LEU A 128 4.54 -2.52 11.22
CA LEU A 128 5.67 -3.34 11.67
C LEU A 128 6.64 -2.52 12.54
N ASP A 129 6.48 -1.20 12.59
CA ASP A 129 7.36 -0.32 13.34
C ASP A 129 6.87 -0.12 14.77
N GLN A 130 7.62 -0.65 15.74
CA GLN A 130 7.31 -0.50 17.16
C GLN A 130 7.37 0.96 17.60
N THR A 131 8.27 1.77 17.05
CA THR A 131 8.43 3.18 17.41
C THR A 131 7.21 3.97 16.94
N PHE A 132 6.75 3.71 15.71
CA PHE A 132 5.52 4.28 15.18
C PHE A 132 4.33 3.88 16.05
N TYR A 133 4.18 2.58 16.37
CA TYR A 133 3.15 2.09 17.26
C TYR A 133 3.17 2.78 18.63
N ASP A 134 4.34 2.89 19.28
CA ASP A 134 4.48 3.49 20.60
C ASP A 134 4.14 4.99 20.61
N SER A 135 4.34 5.69 19.50
CA SER A 135 3.97 7.10 19.33
C SER A 135 2.45 7.34 19.36
N PHE A 136 1.66 6.37 18.88
CA PHE A 136 0.19 6.49 18.77
C PHE A 136 -0.58 5.62 19.78
N LYS A 137 0.12 4.81 20.58
CA LYS A 137 -0.48 3.83 21.49
C LYS A 137 -1.52 4.41 22.44
N SER A 138 -1.31 5.61 22.96
CA SER A 138 -2.22 6.26 23.93
C SER A 138 -3.47 6.87 23.27
N GLU A 139 -3.40 7.22 21.99
CA GLU A 139 -4.47 7.95 21.32
C GLU A 139 -5.41 7.04 20.52
N PHE A 140 -4.85 6.02 19.86
CA PHE A 140 -5.58 5.22 18.88
C PHE A 140 -5.73 3.74 19.25
N PHE A 141 -4.76 3.16 19.98
CA PHE A 141 -4.76 1.72 20.28
C PHE A 141 -5.33 1.44 21.68
N LYS A 142 -6.57 0.97 21.74
CA LYS A 142 -7.23 0.57 23.00
C LYS A 142 -6.86 -0.85 23.45
N GLU A 143 -6.69 -1.77 22.50
CA GLU A 143 -6.24 -3.14 22.75
C GLU A 143 -5.30 -3.56 21.62
N VAL A 144 -4.14 -4.07 21.97
CA VAL A 144 -3.12 -4.49 21.00
C VAL A 144 -3.19 -5.99 20.82
N SER A 145 -3.40 -6.40 19.59
CA SER A 145 -3.16 -7.77 19.20
C SER A 145 -1.90 -7.86 18.35
N PHE A 146 -1.08 -8.88 18.63
CA PHE A 146 0.07 -9.19 17.79
C PHE A 146 -0.27 -10.36 16.88
N LYS A 147 0.16 -10.25 15.63
CA LYS A 147 0.21 -11.39 14.71
C LYS A 147 1.60 -11.48 14.12
N THR A 148 2.06 -12.69 13.87
CA THR A 148 3.29 -12.88 13.11
C THR A 148 2.94 -13.02 11.63
N ILE A 149 3.63 -12.27 10.79
CA ILE A 149 3.54 -12.37 9.34
C ILE A 149 4.87 -12.84 8.77
N LYS A 150 4.80 -13.70 7.75
CA LYS A 150 5.98 -14.11 7.00
C LYS A 150 6.29 -13.09 5.93
N SER A 151 7.56 -12.71 5.82
CA SER A 151 8.06 -11.90 4.72
C SER A 151 8.32 -12.75 3.49
N LYS A 152 8.44 -12.07 2.36
CA LYS A 152 8.95 -12.61 1.10
C LYS A 152 10.03 -11.70 0.56
N SER A 153 11.05 -12.29 -0.07
CA SER A 153 11.97 -11.50 -0.87
C SER A 153 11.28 -11.01 -2.14
N ILE A 154 11.83 -9.96 -2.75
CA ILE A 154 11.31 -9.48 -4.04
C ILE A 154 11.38 -10.56 -5.12
N ASP A 155 12.42 -11.42 -5.11
CA ASP A 155 12.55 -12.52 -6.06
C ASP A 155 11.44 -13.57 -5.91
N GLU A 156 11.04 -13.88 -4.67
CA GLU A 156 9.92 -14.78 -4.41
C GLU A 156 8.60 -14.18 -4.91
N ILE A 157 8.39 -12.87 -4.71
CA ILE A 157 7.19 -12.17 -5.21
C ILE A 157 7.15 -12.15 -6.73
N LEU A 158 8.26 -11.81 -7.39
CA LEU A 158 8.34 -11.78 -8.85
C LEU A 158 8.19 -13.16 -9.48
N LYS A 159 8.65 -14.23 -8.82
CA LYS A 159 8.40 -15.61 -9.27
C LYS A 159 6.93 -16.01 -9.20
N LEU A 160 6.19 -15.49 -8.23
CA LEU A 160 4.75 -15.71 -8.12
C LEU A 160 3.96 -14.85 -9.12
N SER A 161 4.56 -13.76 -9.57
CA SER A 161 3.91 -12.80 -10.46
C SER A 161 3.99 -13.24 -11.91
N LYS A 162 2.91 -13.00 -12.67
CA LYS A 162 2.93 -13.05 -14.14
C LYS A 162 3.50 -11.77 -14.78
N PHE A 163 3.70 -10.73 -13.99
CA PHE A 163 4.19 -9.42 -14.42
C PHE A 163 5.71 -9.39 -14.36
N LYS A 164 6.36 -8.96 -15.45
CA LYS A 164 7.82 -8.88 -15.55
C LYS A 164 8.35 -7.46 -15.35
N ASP A 165 7.59 -6.49 -15.81
CA ASP A 165 7.93 -5.08 -15.75
C ASP A 165 6.90 -4.36 -14.88
N VAL A 166 7.35 -3.36 -14.13
CA VAL A 166 6.52 -2.50 -13.29
C VAL A 166 6.69 -1.07 -13.79
N ASP A 167 5.59 -0.42 -14.09
CA ASP A 167 5.58 0.97 -14.54
C ASP A 167 5.47 1.98 -13.41
N PHE A 168 4.63 1.64 -12.44
CA PHE A 168 4.37 2.46 -11.26
C PHE A 168 4.62 1.68 -9.97
N LEU A 169 5.42 2.26 -9.07
CA LEU A 169 5.69 1.75 -7.74
C LEU A 169 5.09 2.70 -6.71
N ASN A 170 4.19 2.19 -5.87
CA ASN A 170 3.68 2.88 -4.69
C ASN A 170 4.26 2.23 -3.43
N ILE A 171 4.79 3.04 -2.51
CA ILE A 171 5.28 2.60 -1.19
C ILE A 171 4.65 3.50 -0.15
N ASP A 172 3.87 2.88 0.76
CA ASP A 172 3.17 3.53 1.86
C ASP A 172 3.02 2.51 3.00
N VAL A 173 4.04 2.38 3.83
CA VAL A 173 4.16 1.30 4.84
C VAL A 173 4.42 1.82 6.26
N GLU A 174 4.00 3.05 6.50
CA GLU A 174 3.97 3.65 7.84
C GLU A 174 5.31 3.49 8.61
N GLY A 175 6.35 4.19 8.11
CA GLY A 175 7.65 4.34 8.76
C GLY A 175 8.73 3.32 8.34
N LYS A 176 8.46 2.42 7.39
CA LYS A 176 9.44 1.49 6.82
C LYS A 176 9.72 1.74 5.33
N ASP A 177 9.29 2.87 4.78
CA ASP A 177 9.32 3.22 3.36
C ASP A 177 10.71 3.13 2.76
N LEU A 178 11.71 3.74 3.41
CA LEU A 178 13.10 3.66 2.96
C LEU A 178 13.62 2.22 2.94
N SER A 179 13.29 1.41 3.95
CA SER A 179 13.72 0.01 4.03
C SER A 179 13.13 -0.83 2.89
N ILE A 180 11.87 -0.58 2.53
CA ILE A 180 11.22 -1.24 1.39
C ILE A 180 11.80 -0.72 0.07
N LEU A 181 11.93 0.60 -0.09
CA LEU A 181 12.50 1.22 -1.28
C LEU A 181 13.87 0.64 -1.65
N THR A 182 14.76 0.50 -0.68
CA THR A 182 16.12 -0.01 -0.91
C THR A 182 16.18 -1.47 -1.34
N GLN A 183 15.15 -2.25 -1.08
CA GLN A 183 15.01 -3.64 -1.51
C GLN A 183 14.38 -3.78 -2.91
N LEU A 184 13.59 -2.79 -3.34
CA LEU A 184 12.85 -2.85 -4.61
C LEU A 184 13.57 -2.17 -5.76
N VAL A 185 14.17 -1.02 -5.48
CA VAL A 185 14.88 -0.19 -6.47
C VAL A 185 16.37 -0.28 -6.16
N PRO A 186 17.23 -0.50 -7.11
CA PRO A 186 17.13 -0.40 -8.56
C PRO A 186 17.20 -1.74 -9.32
N TYR A 187 17.41 -2.83 -8.60
CA TYR A 187 17.94 -4.04 -9.23
C TYR A 187 16.88 -4.89 -9.96
N LYS A 188 15.64 -4.83 -9.47
CA LYS A 188 14.61 -5.79 -9.88
C LYS A 188 13.39 -5.15 -10.51
N LEU A 189 13.02 -3.95 -10.05
CA LEU A 189 11.94 -3.17 -10.63
C LEU A 189 12.52 -1.93 -11.31
N LYS A 190 12.06 -1.59 -12.50
CA LYS A 190 12.48 -0.40 -13.23
C LYS A 190 11.28 0.51 -13.49
N PRO A 191 10.59 0.98 -12.45
CA PRO A 191 9.43 1.83 -12.62
C PRO A 191 9.81 3.13 -13.33
N THR A 192 8.85 3.72 -14.02
CA THR A 192 8.99 5.07 -14.59
C THR A 192 8.53 6.14 -13.61
N LEU A 193 7.64 5.76 -12.68
CA LEU A 193 7.14 6.63 -11.63
C LEU A 193 7.13 5.88 -10.29
N ILE A 194 7.58 6.56 -9.23
CA ILE A 194 7.54 6.09 -7.84
C ILE A 194 6.74 7.09 -7.01
N SER A 195 5.80 6.61 -6.20
CA SER A 195 5.14 7.37 -5.13
C SER A 195 5.63 6.85 -3.79
N ILE A 196 6.08 7.76 -2.91
CA ILE A 196 6.58 7.40 -1.58
C ILE A 196 6.37 8.56 -0.61
N GLU A 197 6.08 8.26 0.65
CA GLU A 197 5.95 9.30 1.67
C GLU A 197 7.31 9.91 2.05
N THR A 198 7.36 11.23 1.99
CA THR A 198 8.55 12.05 2.34
C THR A 198 8.24 13.13 3.35
N HIS A 199 6.96 13.40 3.59
CA HIS A 199 6.51 14.45 4.51
C HIS A 199 5.42 13.92 5.43
N ASN A 200 5.29 14.56 6.58
CA ASN A 200 4.17 14.39 7.47
C ASN A 200 2.94 15.16 6.95
N VAL A 201 1.77 14.91 7.52
CA VAL A 201 0.51 15.60 7.16
C VAL A 201 0.59 17.12 7.39
N ASP A 202 1.36 17.56 8.37
CA ASP A 202 1.63 18.98 8.65
C ASP A 202 2.60 19.66 7.67
N GLY A 203 3.15 18.89 6.71
CA GLY A 203 4.07 19.36 5.69
C GLY A 203 5.55 19.37 6.12
N THR A 204 5.88 18.97 7.33
CA THR A 204 7.27 18.75 7.77
C THR A 204 7.84 17.49 7.11
N LYS A 205 9.18 17.47 6.94
CA LYS A 205 9.86 16.29 6.40
C LYS A 205 9.77 15.10 7.35
N THR A 206 9.55 13.90 6.79
CA THR A 206 9.74 12.66 7.55
C THR A 206 11.22 12.47 7.90
N ARG A 207 11.49 11.61 8.88
CA ARG A 207 12.87 11.26 9.31
C ARG A 207 13.77 10.82 8.16
N ASP A 208 13.23 10.13 7.17
CA ASP A 208 13.97 9.52 6.08
C ASP A 208 13.84 10.26 4.74
N CYS A 209 13.18 11.42 4.72
CA CYS A 209 12.94 12.24 3.51
C CYS A 209 14.24 12.49 2.72
N ASP A 210 15.29 13.01 3.37
CA ASP A 210 16.52 13.36 2.66
C ASP A 210 17.25 12.11 2.17
N LYS A 211 17.25 11.01 2.93
CA LYS A 211 17.81 9.72 2.50
C LYS A 211 17.07 9.12 1.31
N ILE A 212 15.74 9.22 1.28
CA ILE A 212 14.91 8.78 0.14
C ILE A 212 15.27 9.56 -1.10
N ASN A 213 15.36 10.90 -0.99
CA ASN A 213 15.74 11.77 -2.10
C ASN A 213 17.14 11.43 -2.64
N ASP A 214 18.14 11.32 -1.77
CA ASP A 214 19.51 11.00 -2.17
C ASP A 214 19.62 9.61 -2.80
N TYR A 215 18.90 8.62 -2.22
CA TYR A 215 18.86 7.27 -2.74
C TYR A 215 18.27 7.25 -4.16
N LEU A 216 17.10 7.84 -4.37
CA LEU A 216 16.42 7.86 -5.66
C LEU A 216 17.20 8.65 -6.71
N LYS A 217 17.87 9.74 -6.32
CA LYS A 217 18.74 10.53 -7.21
C LYS A 217 19.91 9.70 -7.76
N ASN A 218 20.50 8.79 -6.96
CA ASN A 218 21.57 7.90 -7.42
C ASN A 218 21.10 6.95 -8.54
N TYR A 219 19.78 6.73 -8.66
CA TYR A 219 19.17 5.92 -9.71
C TYR A 219 18.45 6.75 -10.78
N GLN A 220 18.81 8.05 -10.86
CA GLN A 220 18.30 9.00 -11.86
C GLN A 220 16.80 9.33 -11.72
N PHE A 221 16.21 9.11 -10.54
CA PHE A 221 14.87 9.61 -10.24
C PHE A 221 14.98 11.01 -9.63
N ASN A 222 14.13 11.91 -10.13
CA ASN A 222 14.00 13.27 -9.62
C ASN A 222 12.59 13.49 -9.09
N ALA A 223 12.45 14.35 -8.08
CA ALA A 223 11.15 14.75 -7.58
C ALA A 223 10.36 15.43 -8.70
N TYR A 224 9.27 14.79 -9.12
CA TYR A 224 8.36 15.28 -10.16
C TYR A 224 7.30 16.21 -9.57
N LYS A 225 6.62 15.73 -8.50
CA LYS A 225 5.52 16.46 -7.86
C LYS A 225 5.32 15.98 -6.43
N ARG A 226 5.08 16.90 -5.51
CA ARG A 226 4.60 16.56 -4.15
C ARG A 226 3.09 16.72 -4.07
N VAL A 227 2.41 15.74 -3.50
CA VAL A 227 0.96 15.74 -3.27
C VAL A 227 0.69 15.24 -1.85
N GLY A 228 0.27 16.13 -0.96
CA GLY A 228 0.15 15.82 0.46
C GLY A 228 1.47 15.33 1.08
N PRO A 229 1.45 14.23 1.84
CA PRO A 229 2.63 13.58 2.39
C PRO A 229 3.53 12.94 1.33
N SER A 230 2.97 12.50 0.21
CA SER A 230 3.68 11.74 -0.81
C SER A 230 4.44 12.63 -1.78
N THR A 231 5.60 12.17 -2.22
CA THR A 231 6.35 12.72 -3.36
C THR A 231 6.39 11.70 -4.49
N LEU A 232 6.05 12.16 -5.68
CA LEU A 232 6.18 11.43 -6.93
C LEU A 232 7.57 11.68 -7.50
N PHE A 233 8.29 10.61 -7.85
CA PHE A 233 9.63 10.66 -8.45
C PHE A 233 9.58 10.00 -9.83
N SER A 234 10.17 10.64 -10.83
CA SER A 234 10.28 10.12 -12.19
C SER A 234 11.72 10.18 -12.71
N LYS A 235 12.00 9.36 -13.71
CA LYS A 235 13.23 9.44 -14.51
C LYS A 235 13.11 10.51 -15.57
#